data_fcd18190931cd5ad223fb55a88b997bb
#
_entry.id   fcd18190931cd5ad223fb55a88b997bb
#
_cell.length_a   1.000
_cell.length_b   1.000
_cell.length_c   1.000
_cell.angle_alpha   90.00
_cell.angle_beta   90.00
_cell.angle_gamma   90.00
#
_symmetry.space_group_name_H-M   'P 1'
#
loop_
_entity.id
_entity.type
_entity.pdbx_description
1 polymer ?
#
loop_
_entity_poly.entity_id
_entity_poly.type
_entity_poly.pdbx_seq_one_letter_code
_entity_poly.pdbx_strand_id
1 'polypeptide(L)'
;MNDAANRTLDVEVLNIHKGEYLSEALKRQGYPMLPSNAIINKVMTGTGATYMELNPKLSPRNSIVIEPYRSAVENKVQAFDEAQGVFKEVTVKKLTAYLNNSKIKYKKIITTPEGFRDKVLKAAKNLKMNIYKEFFNLYDESEHITEDTDYRRSISSPMKEFFKFEGKALVSATPLKPNKYTLTLFLRHQFRWVEIKPDYDYREDMTLITTRSFYSRVKQEVKSLLDYGSPHVCIFYKTTEGICNIVESLLHDGIIKEEDYKVFCSKESADKLKSRFLEHSTDKLELPLRKVNLFTLRFFPSIDINLKELCDVLVLSNYDHVKHTLINPFTEAIQCQGRFRHVFPNGKRYNSLTVIASIPNELEVKSEEEIYKDIDARIKSYRAVQKEKLKADDSKYY
;
A
#
# COMPACT_ATOMS: atom_id res chain seq x y z
N MET A 1 28.73 25.58 9.56
CA MET A 1 28.17 24.39 8.88
C MET A 1 27.38 23.45 9.82
N ASN A 2 26.82 23.96 10.94
CA ASN A 2 26.17 23.12 11.97
C ASN A 2 24.63 23.25 12.05
N ASP A 3 23.98 23.87 11.08
CA ASP A 3 22.53 24.13 11.15
C ASP A 3 21.64 23.11 10.40
N ALA A 4 22.23 22.11 9.76
CA ALA A 4 21.49 21.12 8.98
C ALA A 4 21.02 19.89 9.79
N ALA A 5 21.56 19.70 10.98
CA ALA A 5 21.35 18.46 11.76
C ALA A 5 19.99 18.39 12.50
N ASN A 6 19.29 19.52 12.68
CA ASN A 6 18.03 19.61 13.46
C ASN A 6 16.80 20.02 12.65
N ARG A 7 16.87 20.04 11.32
CA ARG A 7 15.68 20.39 10.53
C ARG A 7 14.74 19.19 10.45
N THR A 8 13.48 19.42 10.78
CA THR A 8 12.37 18.48 10.63
C THR A 8 11.26 19.15 9.82
N LEU A 9 10.30 18.41 9.33
CA LEU A 9 9.07 18.98 8.80
C LEU A 9 8.25 19.58 9.96
N ASP A 10 7.58 20.70 9.68
CA ASP A 10 6.55 21.21 10.59
C ASP A 10 5.47 20.16 10.78
N VAL A 11 5.08 19.93 12.04
CA VAL A 11 4.08 18.93 12.39
C VAL A 11 2.77 19.64 12.78
N GLU A 12 1.71 19.28 12.09
CA GLU A 12 0.35 19.70 12.39
C GLU A 12 -0.47 18.49 12.79
N VAL A 13 -1.20 18.60 13.91
CA VAL A 13 -2.05 17.52 14.43
C VAL A 13 -3.51 17.93 14.27
N LEU A 14 -4.28 17.11 13.57
CA LEU A 14 -5.71 17.26 13.36
C LEU A 14 -6.46 16.10 14.00
N ASN A 15 -7.48 16.38 14.82
CA ASN A 15 -8.19 15.34 15.53
C ASN A 15 -9.35 14.77 14.68
N ILE A 16 -9.57 13.46 14.80
CA ILE A 16 -10.71 12.75 14.20
C ILE A 16 -11.50 12.00 15.29
N HIS A 17 -12.83 12.16 15.28
CA HIS A 17 -13.73 11.49 16.20
C HIS A 17 -14.08 10.07 15.76
N LYS A 18 -14.55 9.24 16.69
CA LYS A 18 -15.01 7.88 16.36
C LYS A 18 -16.17 7.93 15.39
N GLY A 19 -16.04 7.23 14.25
CA GLY A 19 -17.05 7.19 13.20
C GLY A 19 -17.05 8.39 12.25
N GLU A 20 -16.21 9.40 12.47
CA GLU A 20 -16.04 10.56 11.59
C GLU A 20 -15.17 10.19 10.38
N TYR A 21 -15.55 10.66 9.19
CA TYR A 21 -14.70 10.56 8.00
C TYR A 21 -13.67 11.71 7.96
N LEU A 22 -12.56 11.48 7.29
CA LEU A 22 -11.49 12.48 7.16
C LEU A 22 -12.01 13.82 6.58
N SER A 23 -12.96 13.78 5.64
CA SER A 23 -13.56 14.98 5.05
C SER A 23 -14.32 15.84 6.08
N GLU A 24 -14.96 15.20 7.05
CA GLU A 24 -15.70 15.86 8.12
C GLU A 24 -14.73 16.46 9.14
N ALA A 25 -13.75 15.65 9.56
CA ALA A 25 -12.70 16.08 10.49
C ALA A 25 -11.91 17.28 9.96
N LEU A 26 -11.49 17.25 8.70
CA LEU A 26 -10.80 18.34 8.04
C LEU A 26 -11.67 19.60 7.97
N LYS A 27 -12.92 19.47 7.52
CA LYS A 27 -13.85 20.60 7.43
C LYS A 27 -14.09 21.26 8.79
N ARG A 28 -14.26 20.48 9.85
CA ARG A 28 -14.45 20.97 11.23
C ARG A 28 -13.24 21.78 11.70
N GLN A 29 -12.05 21.47 11.21
CA GLN A 29 -10.79 22.12 11.58
C GLN A 29 -10.32 23.16 10.54
N GLY A 30 -11.23 23.62 9.65
CA GLY A 30 -10.97 24.73 8.72
C GLY A 30 -10.36 24.33 7.39
N TYR A 31 -10.24 23.02 7.11
CA TYR A 31 -9.73 22.51 5.83
C TYR A 31 -10.89 22.10 4.92
N PRO A 32 -11.19 22.85 3.86
CA PRO A 32 -12.29 22.49 2.94
C PRO A 32 -11.93 21.27 2.05
N MET A 33 -10.64 20.97 1.87
CA MET A 33 -10.09 19.89 1.05
C MET A 33 -8.82 19.33 1.70
N LEU A 34 -8.26 18.26 1.14
CA LEU A 34 -6.96 17.77 1.57
C LEU A 34 -5.90 18.87 1.46
N PRO A 35 -5.08 19.07 2.52
CA PRO A 35 -4.03 20.09 2.52
C PRO A 35 -2.99 19.83 1.44
N SER A 36 -2.52 20.91 0.80
CA SER A 36 -1.43 20.87 -0.18
C SER A 36 -0.07 20.85 0.51
N ASN A 37 0.92 20.30 -0.20
CA ASN A 37 2.31 20.18 0.27
C ASN A 37 2.39 19.51 1.64
N ALA A 38 1.71 18.36 1.75
CA ALA A 38 1.60 17.63 3.00
C ALA A 38 1.94 16.14 2.84
N ILE A 39 2.57 15.60 3.87
CA ILE A 39 2.58 14.16 4.12
C ILE A 39 1.49 13.91 5.18
N ILE A 40 0.41 13.27 4.77
CA ILE A 40 -0.77 13.05 5.62
C ILE A 40 -0.70 11.66 6.21
N ASN A 41 -0.44 11.58 7.50
CA ASN A 41 -0.52 10.35 8.27
C ASN A 41 -1.97 10.16 8.74
N LYS A 42 -2.69 9.25 8.07
CA LYS A 42 -4.08 8.92 8.45
C LYS A 42 -4.16 8.16 9.78
N VAL A 43 -3.05 7.55 10.22
CA VAL A 43 -2.94 6.65 11.39
C VAL A 43 -3.80 5.40 11.26
N MET A 44 -5.01 5.53 10.72
CA MET A 44 -5.94 4.44 10.47
C MET A 44 -6.22 4.26 8.98
N THR A 45 -6.47 3.03 8.58
CA THR A 45 -6.97 2.69 7.24
C THR A 45 -8.46 3.04 7.12
N GLY A 46 -8.94 3.29 5.89
CA GLY A 46 -10.39 3.46 5.65
C GLY A 46 -11.00 4.80 6.05
N THR A 47 -10.20 5.81 6.38
CA THR A 47 -10.69 7.15 6.78
C THR A 47 -11.27 7.97 5.62
N GLY A 48 -11.14 7.50 4.37
CA GLY A 48 -11.80 8.11 3.21
C GLY A 48 -11.02 9.23 2.51
N ALA A 49 -9.68 9.30 2.64
CA ALA A 49 -8.87 10.32 1.96
C ALA A 49 -9.03 10.31 0.43
N THR A 50 -8.89 9.14 -0.19
CA THR A 50 -9.07 8.97 -1.64
C THR A 50 -10.51 9.26 -2.07
N TYR A 51 -11.49 8.79 -1.28
CA TYR A 51 -12.90 9.08 -1.52
C TYR A 51 -13.17 10.58 -1.53
N MET A 52 -12.65 11.30 -0.53
CA MET A 52 -12.77 12.76 -0.44
C MET A 52 -12.19 13.43 -1.69
N GLU A 53 -11.01 13.03 -2.15
CA GLU A 53 -10.36 13.68 -3.28
C GLU A 53 -11.01 13.36 -4.62
N LEU A 54 -11.57 12.15 -4.81
CA LEU A 54 -12.27 11.76 -6.02
C LEU A 54 -13.70 12.30 -6.09
N ASN A 55 -14.31 12.64 -4.96
CA ASN A 55 -15.66 13.17 -4.92
C ASN A 55 -15.68 14.69 -5.24
N PRO A 56 -16.28 15.13 -6.36
CA PRO A 56 -16.28 16.54 -6.77
C PRO A 56 -17.06 17.46 -5.82
N LYS A 57 -17.94 16.92 -4.98
CA LYS A 57 -18.66 17.71 -3.95
C LYS A 57 -17.78 17.97 -2.73
N LEU A 58 -16.88 17.05 -2.38
CA LEU A 58 -15.96 17.16 -1.25
C LEU A 58 -14.64 17.83 -1.64
N SER A 59 -14.20 17.67 -2.88
CA SER A 59 -13.00 18.26 -3.43
C SER A 59 -13.28 18.90 -4.79
N PRO A 60 -13.77 20.16 -4.82
CA PRO A 60 -14.18 20.85 -6.06
C PRO A 60 -12.95 21.38 -6.83
N ARG A 61 -12.03 20.51 -7.22
CA ARG A 61 -10.83 20.79 -8.03
C ARG A 61 -10.52 19.61 -8.96
N ASN A 62 -9.72 19.86 -10.00
CA ASN A 62 -9.17 18.77 -10.80
C ASN A 62 -8.16 17.98 -9.97
N SER A 63 -8.18 16.65 -10.06
CA SER A 63 -7.35 15.80 -9.22
C SER A 63 -6.80 14.60 -9.98
N ILE A 64 -5.56 14.24 -9.67
CA ILE A 64 -4.92 12.99 -10.07
C ILE A 64 -4.55 12.25 -8.81
N VAL A 65 -5.15 11.07 -8.62
CA VAL A 65 -4.83 10.16 -7.53
C VAL A 65 -3.97 9.02 -8.09
N ILE A 66 -2.78 8.86 -7.55
CA ILE A 66 -1.87 7.76 -7.91
C ILE A 66 -2.00 6.68 -6.85
N GLU A 67 -2.42 5.51 -7.28
CA GLU A 67 -2.55 4.30 -6.47
C GLU A 67 -1.44 3.31 -6.81
N PRO A 68 -0.82 2.66 -5.83
CA PRO A 68 0.26 1.73 -6.10
C PRO A 68 -0.16 0.53 -6.96
N TYR A 69 -1.41 0.07 -6.84
CA TYR A 69 -1.88 -1.16 -7.47
C TYR A 69 -3.07 -0.94 -8.39
N ARG A 70 -3.08 -1.69 -9.51
CA ARG A 70 -4.17 -1.69 -10.49
C ARG A 70 -5.52 -2.05 -9.85
N SER A 71 -5.55 -3.06 -8.99
CA SER A 71 -6.78 -3.48 -8.28
C SER A 71 -7.39 -2.34 -7.45
N ALA A 72 -6.57 -1.50 -6.83
CA ALA A 72 -7.05 -0.32 -6.10
C ALA A 72 -7.69 0.70 -7.06
N VAL A 73 -7.06 0.95 -8.22
CA VAL A 73 -7.63 1.83 -9.26
C VAL A 73 -8.97 1.31 -9.75
N GLU A 74 -9.05 0.02 -10.10
CA GLU A 74 -10.27 -0.62 -10.62
C GLU A 74 -11.42 -0.59 -9.61
N ASN A 75 -11.15 -0.89 -8.35
CA ASN A 75 -12.16 -0.90 -7.30
C ASN A 75 -12.65 0.51 -6.95
N LYS A 76 -11.73 1.46 -6.79
CA LYS A 76 -12.07 2.82 -6.37
C LYS A 76 -12.80 3.62 -7.47
N VAL A 77 -12.43 3.43 -8.74
CA VAL A 77 -13.11 4.15 -9.83
C VAL A 77 -14.57 3.79 -10.00
N GLN A 78 -14.96 2.56 -9.65
CA GLN A 78 -16.35 2.12 -9.75
C GLN A 78 -17.32 2.91 -8.85
N ALA A 79 -16.81 3.55 -7.80
CA ALA A 79 -17.61 4.36 -6.90
C ALA A 79 -17.90 5.79 -7.43
N PHE A 80 -17.36 6.18 -8.61
CA PHE A 80 -17.43 7.54 -9.12
C PHE A 80 -17.65 7.56 -10.63
N ASP A 81 -18.87 7.86 -11.06
CA ASP A 81 -19.28 7.83 -12.48
C ASP A 81 -18.47 8.80 -13.37
N GLU A 82 -18.04 9.93 -12.83
CA GLU A 82 -17.28 10.95 -13.56
C GLU A 82 -15.77 10.76 -13.46
N ALA A 83 -15.26 9.81 -12.68
CA ALA A 83 -13.84 9.58 -12.55
C ALA A 83 -13.30 8.69 -13.68
N GLN A 84 -12.10 9.00 -14.14
CA GLN A 84 -11.40 8.20 -15.16
C GLN A 84 -10.31 7.35 -14.53
N GLY A 85 -10.52 6.04 -14.49
CA GLY A 85 -9.46 5.08 -14.16
C GLY A 85 -8.45 4.97 -15.32
N VAL A 86 -7.15 4.95 -15.01
CA VAL A 86 -6.07 4.85 -16.00
C VAL A 86 -5.13 3.71 -15.65
N PHE A 87 -5.25 2.62 -16.37
CA PHE A 87 -4.41 1.42 -16.28
C PHE A 87 -4.15 0.83 -17.67
N LYS A 88 -3.67 -0.42 -17.77
CA LYS A 88 -3.08 -0.98 -19.00
C LYS A 88 -3.97 -0.81 -20.25
N GLU A 89 -5.27 -1.03 -20.16
CA GLU A 89 -6.21 -1.06 -21.31
C GLU A 89 -6.68 0.34 -21.73
N VAL A 90 -6.48 1.37 -20.89
CA VAL A 90 -6.91 2.73 -21.22
C VAL A 90 -5.90 3.39 -22.16
N THR A 91 -6.40 3.90 -23.29
CA THR A 91 -5.54 4.56 -24.28
C THR A 91 -5.34 6.04 -24.00
N VAL A 92 -4.25 6.62 -24.48
CA VAL A 92 -4.00 8.07 -24.42
C VAL A 92 -5.13 8.84 -25.12
N LYS A 93 -5.65 8.34 -26.26
CA LYS A 93 -6.76 8.96 -26.99
C LYS A 93 -8.04 9.07 -26.14
N LYS A 94 -8.40 7.98 -25.43
CA LYS A 94 -9.57 7.99 -24.52
C LYS A 94 -9.37 9.01 -23.39
N LEU A 95 -8.18 9.06 -22.81
CA LEU A 95 -7.87 10.00 -21.73
C LEU A 95 -7.83 11.46 -22.22
N THR A 96 -7.29 11.72 -23.43
CA THR A 96 -7.34 13.05 -24.07
C THR A 96 -8.78 13.51 -24.25
N ALA A 97 -9.67 12.63 -24.73
CA ALA A 97 -11.09 12.93 -24.89
C ALA A 97 -11.75 13.24 -23.53
N TYR A 98 -11.45 12.47 -22.48
CA TYR A 98 -11.94 12.74 -21.13
C TYR A 98 -11.50 14.12 -20.61
N LEU A 99 -10.22 14.43 -20.72
CA LEU A 99 -9.67 15.72 -20.28
C LEU A 99 -10.31 16.90 -21.03
N ASN A 100 -10.58 16.74 -22.30
CA ASN A 100 -11.21 17.78 -23.14
C ASN A 100 -12.74 17.88 -23.02
N ASN A 101 -13.39 17.02 -22.24
CA ASN A 101 -14.84 17.00 -22.09
C ASN A 101 -15.32 18.14 -21.19
N SER A 102 -15.88 19.21 -21.77
CA SER A 102 -16.38 20.41 -21.04
C SER A 102 -17.58 20.13 -20.12
N LYS A 103 -18.30 19.02 -20.32
CA LYS A 103 -19.44 18.65 -19.48
C LYS A 103 -18.99 18.21 -18.06
N ILE A 104 -17.77 17.76 -17.90
CA ILE A 104 -17.22 17.38 -16.59
C ILE A 104 -16.51 18.59 -16.01
N LYS A 105 -17.08 19.17 -14.96
CA LYS A 105 -16.56 20.39 -14.32
C LYS A 105 -15.20 20.14 -13.65
N TYR A 106 -15.07 19.07 -12.91
CA TYR A 106 -13.83 18.71 -12.20
C TYR A 106 -13.33 17.36 -12.67
N LYS A 107 -12.18 17.34 -13.33
CA LYS A 107 -11.55 16.12 -13.84
C LYS A 107 -10.98 15.31 -12.69
N LYS A 108 -11.45 14.09 -12.51
CA LYS A 108 -10.99 13.14 -11.49
C LYS A 108 -10.30 11.97 -12.17
N ILE A 109 -9.00 11.85 -12.01
CA ILE A 109 -8.20 10.76 -12.57
C ILE A 109 -7.69 9.92 -11.41
N ILE A 110 -7.85 8.60 -11.52
CA ILE A 110 -7.19 7.64 -10.64
C ILE A 110 -6.33 6.72 -11.48
N THR A 111 -5.07 6.53 -11.12
CA THR A 111 -4.09 5.90 -12.00
C THR A 111 -3.03 5.11 -11.24
N THR A 112 -2.41 4.14 -11.91
CA THR A 112 -1.17 3.54 -11.42
C THR A 112 0.05 4.45 -11.71
N PRO A 113 1.21 4.25 -11.05
CA PRO A 113 2.45 4.98 -11.33
C PRO A 113 2.83 4.96 -12.83
N GLU A 114 2.70 3.81 -13.47
CA GLU A 114 2.99 3.65 -14.89
C GLU A 114 1.93 4.36 -15.76
N GLY A 115 0.64 4.24 -15.38
CA GLY A 115 -0.45 4.92 -16.06
C GLY A 115 -0.29 6.43 -16.03
N PHE A 116 0.14 6.97 -14.90
CA PHE A 116 0.46 8.39 -14.75
C PHE A 116 1.57 8.81 -15.73
N ARG A 117 2.72 8.16 -15.68
CA ARG A 117 3.89 8.47 -16.52
C ARG A 117 3.59 8.31 -18.01
N ASP A 118 3.00 7.19 -18.39
CA ASP A 118 2.93 6.77 -19.79
C ASP A 118 1.71 7.28 -20.53
N LYS A 119 0.66 7.69 -19.79
CA LYS A 119 -0.63 8.07 -20.37
C LYS A 119 -1.13 9.43 -19.94
N VAL A 120 -1.19 9.70 -18.61
CA VAL A 120 -1.74 10.97 -18.10
C VAL A 120 -0.89 12.14 -18.58
N LEU A 121 0.42 12.08 -18.40
CA LEU A 121 1.34 13.14 -18.87
C LEU A 121 1.30 13.33 -20.39
N LYS A 122 1.18 12.25 -21.16
CA LYS A 122 1.08 12.33 -22.63
C LYS A 122 -0.24 12.95 -23.08
N ALA A 123 -1.36 12.59 -22.44
CA ALA A 123 -2.67 13.18 -22.77
C ALA A 123 -2.71 14.67 -22.47
N ALA A 124 -2.18 15.10 -21.32
CA ALA A 124 -2.05 16.52 -20.97
C ALA A 124 -1.15 17.28 -21.98
N LYS A 125 -0.03 16.71 -22.39
CA LYS A 125 0.85 17.27 -23.41
C LYS A 125 0.14 17.46 -24.74
N ASN A 126 -0.64 16.47 -25.18
CA ASN A 126 -1.42 16.57 -26.43
C ASN A 126 -2.41 17.73 -26.43
N LEU A 127 -2.95 18.08 -25.26
CA LEU A 127 -3.87 19.20 -25.07
C LEU A 127 -3.16 20.52 -24.76
N LYS A 128 -1.84 20.55 -24.69
CA LYS A 128 -1.03 21.69 -24.24
C LYS A 128 -1.46 22.21 -22.84
N MET A 129 -1.98 21.32 -22.00
CA MET A 129 -2.49 21.60 -20.67
C MET A 129 -1.35 21.72 -19.67
N ASN A 130 -1.37 22.75 -18.82
CA ASN A 130 -0.42 22.84 -17.70
C ASN A 130 -0.93 22.02 -16.51
N ILE A 131 -0.78 20.67 -16.61
CA ILE A 131 -1.27 19.73 -15.63
C ILE A 131 -0.73 20.00 -14.20
N TYR A 132 0.46 20.57 -14.10
CA TYR A 132 1.11 20.85 -12.81
C TYR A 132 0.44 21.99 -12.04
N LYS A 133 -0.21 22.90 -12.75
CA LYS A 133 -0.94 24.05 -12.20
C LYS A 133 -2.42 23.76 -12.02
N GLU A 134 -2.98 23.04 -13.00
CA GLU A 134 -4.41 22.82 -13.11
C GLU A 134 -4.94 21.67 -12.27
N PHE A 135 -4.06 20.77 -11.79
CA PHE A 135 -4.44 19.58 -11.02
C PHE A 135 -3.75 19.53 -9.66
N PHE A 136 -4.49 19.03 -8.69
CA PHE A 136 -3.93 18.52 -7.44
C PHE A 136 -3.47 17.07 -7.64
N ASN A 137 -2.27 16.72 -7.16
CA ASN A 137 -1.74 15.38 -7.26
C ASN A 137 -1.66 14.71 -5.88
N LEU A 138 -2.45 13.65 -5.69
CA LEU A 138 -2.42 12.83 -4.50
C LEU A 138 -1.73 11.50 -4.79
N TYR A 139 -0.73 11.14 -3.99
CA TYR A 139 -0.18 9.78 -3.99
C TYR A 139 -0.68 9.05 -2.76
N ASP A 140 -1.57 8.07 -2.98
CA ASP A 140 -2.15 7.26 -1.88
C ASP A 140 -1.26 6.04 -1.58
N GLU A 141 -1.34 5.53 -0.37
CA GLU A 141 -0.50 4.47 0.19
C GLU A 141 0.99 4.71 -0.14
N SER A 142 1.46 5.88 0.26
CA SER A 142 2.74 6.45 -0.18
C SER A 142 3.99 5.71 0.32
N GLU A 143 3.89 4.85 1.34
CA GLU A 143 4.98 3.98 1.80
C GLU A 143 5.46 3.03 0.71
N HIS A 144 4.56 2.59 -0.18
CA HIS A 144 4.90 1.70 -1.29
C HIS A 144 5.89 2.32 -2.29
N ILE A 145 6.01 3.66 -2.33
CA ILE A 145 7.03 4.33 -3.16
C ILE A 145 8.43 3.84 -2.80
N THR A 146 8.64 3.46 -1.55
CA THR A 146 9.94 2.98 -1.05
C THR A 146 9.95 1.46 -0.88
N GLU A 147 8.93 0.90 -0.26
CA GLU A 147 8.88 -0.52 0.11
C GLU A 147 8.86 -1.46 -1.11
N ASP A 148 8.21 -1.04 -2.20
CA ASP A 148 8.06 -1.89 -3.39
C ASP A 148 9.18 -1.71 -4.43
N THR A 149 10.14 -0.82 -4.20
CA THR A 149 11.19 -0.51 -5.20
C THR A 149 12.10 -1.68 -5.55
N ASP A 150 12.28 -2.63 -4.66
CA ASP A 150 13.15 -3.79 -4.88
C ASP A 150 12.62 -4.70 -6.02
N TYR A 151 11.32 -4.86 -6.14
CA TYR A 151 10.69 -5.68 -7.16
C TYR A 151 9.92 -4.88 -8.22
N ARG A 152 9.57 -3.60 -7.96
CA ARG A 152 8.82 -2.73 -8.87
C ARG A 152 9.43 -1.34 -8.95
N ARG A 153 10.55 -1.20 -9.64
CA ARG A 153 11.27 0.09 -9.78
C ARG A 153 10.43 1.22 -10.36
N SER A 154 9.40 0.88 -11.15
CA SER A 154 8.49 1.87 -11.75
C SER A 154 7.59 2.58 -10.74
N ILE A 155 7.43 2.06 -9.53
CA ILE A 155 6.55 2.66 -8.51
C ILE A 155 7.00 4.05 -8.10
N SER A 156 8.30 4.31 -8.03
CA SER A 156 8.87 5.62 -7.73
C SER A 156 8.96 6.56 -8.94
N SER A 157 8.67 6.07 -10.15
CA SER A 157 8.83 6.86 -11.39
C SER A 157 8.01 8.15 -11.45
N PRO A 158 6.83 8.29 -10.80
CA PRO A 158 6.10 9.54 -10.78
C PRO A 158 6.74 10.65 -9.95
N MET A 159 7.62 10.33 -9.00
CA MET A 159 8.07 11.29 -7.96
C MET A 159 8.72 12.54 -8.54
N LYS A 160 9.53 12.42 -9.61
CA LYS A 160 10.13 13.58 -10.27
C LYS A 160 9.08 14.57 -10.80
N GLU A 161 7.98 14.04 -11.35
CA GLU A 161 6.89 14.83 -11.89
C GLU A 161 5.95 15.31 -10.77
N PHE A 162 5.72 14.47 -9.75
CA PHE A 162 4.92 14.81 -8.58
C PHE A 162 5.37 16.11 -7.90
N PHE A 163 6.67 16.29 -7.70
CA PHE A 163 7.19 17.50 -7.08
C PHE A 163 7.01 18.77 -7.92
N LYS A 164 6.69 18.69 -9.22
CA LYS A 164 6.38 19.84 -10.06
C LYS A 164 4.97 20.40 -9.88
N PHE A 165 4.04 19.61 -9.31
CA PHE A 165 2.69 20.10 -9.08
C PHE A 165 2.67 21.22 -8.04
N GLU A 166 1.85 22.26 -8.26
CA GLU A 166 1.64 23.34 -7.29
C GLU A 166 0.93 22.78 -6.05
N GLY A 167 -0.18 22.06 -6.24
CA GLY A 167 -0.89 21.36 -5.18
C GLY A 167 -0.61 19.86 -5.22
N LYS A 168 -0.10 19.31 -4.12
CA LYS A 168 0.21 17.88 -4.02
C LYS A 168 0.23 17.39 -2.59
N ALA A 169 -0.06 16.11 -2.37
CA ALA A 169 0.10 15.46 -1.07
C ALA A 169 0.46 13.99 -1.20
N LEU A 170 1.16 13.48 -0.22
CA LEU A 170 1.33 12.06 0.04
C LEU A 170 0.37 11.68 1.16
N VAL A 171 -0.31 10.56 1.06
CA VAL A 171 -1.22 10.08 2.11
C VAL A 171 -1.05 8.59 2.34
N SER A 172 -1.07 8.19 3.59
CA SER A 172 -1.10 6.79 4.01
C SER A 172 -1.57 6.66 5.46
N ALA A 173 -1.97 5.47 5.87
CA ALA A 173 -2.13 5.12 7.28
C ALA A 173 -0.76 4.96 7.98
N THR A 174 0.28 4.66 7.21
CA THR A 174 1.63 4.34 7.68
C THR A 174 2.72 5.02 6.84
N PRO A 175 2.64 6.35 6.61
CA PRO A 175 3.58 7.04 5.74
C PRO A 175 4.99 7.03 6.34
N LEU A 176 5.99 6.85 5.49
CA LEU A 176 7.38 6.92 5.90
C LEU A 176 7.81 8.38 6.11
N LYS A 177 8.44 8.66 7.24
CA LYS A 177 9.03 9.98 7.50
C LYS A 177 10.23 10.23 6.59
N PRO A 178 10.38 11.45 6.02
CA PRO A 178 11.59 11.80 5.29
C PRO A 178 12.83 11.65 6.18
N ASN A 179 13.83 10.99 5.66
CA ASN A 179 15.13 10.80 6.31
C ASN A 179 16.16 11.85 5.86
N LYS A 180 17.37 11.81 6.39
CA LYS A 180 18.45 12.78 6.06
C LYS A 180 18.75 12.96 4.56
N TYR A 181 18.41 11.97 3.70
CA TYR A 181 18.66 12.04 2.26
C TYR A 181 17.50 12.68 1.48
N THR A 182 16.29 12.58 1.99
CA THR A 182 15.06 13.04 1.33
C THR A 182 14.51 14.33 1.93
N LEU A 183 14.77 14.59 3.22
CA LEU A 183 14.22 15.72 3.96
C LEU A 183 14.42 17.07 3.23
N THR A 184 15.62 17.34 2.71
CA THR A 184 15.91 18.58 1.98
C THR A 184 14.99 18.79 0.76
N LEU A 185 14.62 17.70 0.07
CA LEU A 185 13.68 17.76 -1.06
C LEU A 185 12.29 18.21 -0.59
N PHE A 186 11.78 17.59 0.49
CA PHE A 186 10.48 17.96 1.04
C PHE A 186 10.44 19.39 1.58
N LEU A 187 11.48 19.83 2.28
CA LEU A 187 11.61 21.20 2.79
C LEU A 187 11.63 22.25 1.64
N ARG A 188 12.34 21.97 0.53
CA ARG A 188 12.36 22.85 -0.66
C ARG A 188 10.97 23.03 -1.27
N HIS A 189 10.11 22.03 -1.15
CA HIS A 189 8.72 22.06 -1.62
C HIS A 189 7.73 22.44 -0.52
N GLN A 190 8.20 22.97 0.62
CA GLN A 190 7.39 23.43 1.74
C GLN A 190 6.41 22.39 2.27
N PHE A 191 6.83 21.12 2.30
CA PHE A 191 6.03 20.05 2.87
C PHE A 191 5.98 20.18 4.39
N ARG A 192 4.83 19.82 4.95
CA ARG A 192 4.59 19.61 6.38
C ARG A 192 4.10 18.19 6.64
N TRP A 193 4.25 17.75 7.86
CA TRP A 193 3.68 16.50 8.35
C TRP A 193 2.32 16.80 8.98
N VAL A 194 1.26 16.19 8.45
CA VAL A 194 -0.11 16.32 8.98
C VAL A 194 -0.51 14.98 9.59
N GLU A 195 -0.67 14.94 10.89
CA GLU A 195 -1.08 13.74 11.62
C GLU A 195 -2.56 13.81 11.96
N ILE A 196 -3.33 12.83 11.49
CA ILE A 196 -4.75 12.70 11.81
C ILE A 196 -4.86 11.83 13.06
N LYS A 197 -4.97 12.46 14.22
CA LYS A 197 -4.95 11.80 15.50
C LYS A 197 -6.37 11.43 15.97
N PRO A 198 -6.70 10.14 16.14
CA PRO A 198 -7.94 9.72 16.77
C PRO A 198 -8.00 10.23 18.22
N ASP A 199 -9.15 10.74 18.63
CA ASP A 199 -9.41 11.18 20.02
C ASP A 199 -10.03 10.08 20.89
N TYR A 200 -9.98 8.85 20.41
CA TYR A 200 -10.44 7.64 21.07
C TYR A 200 -9.39 6.54 20.98
N ASP A 201 -9.54 5.49 21.81
CA ASP A 201 -8.66 4.33 21.71
C ASP A 201 -9.00 3.51 20.47
N TYR A 202 -8.08 3.51 19.51
CA TYR A 202 -8.17 2.80 18.22
C TYR A 202 -7.21 1.61 18.14
N ARG A 203 -6.45 1.36 19.20
CA ARG A 203 -5.51 0.27 19.27
C ARG A 203 -6.27 -1.05 19.26
N GLU A 204 -5.73 -2.02 18.58
CA GLU A 204 -6.25 -3.38 18.54
C GLU A 204 -5.17 -4.34 19.03
N ASP A 205 -5.58 -5.35 19.78
CA ASP A 205 -4.68 -6.36 20.32
C ASP A 205 -4.11 -7.23 19.20
N MET A 206 -2.82 -7.54 19.30
CA MET A 206 -2.09 -8.41 18.39
C MET A 206 -1.23 -9.38 19.19
N THR A 207 -1.28 -10.65 18.84
CA THR A 207 -0.38 -11.67 19.36
C THR A 207 0.82 -11.83 18.44
N LEU A 208 2.03 -11.74 18.98
CA LEU A 208 3.26 -12.05 18.26
C LEU A 208 3.78 -13.43 18.70
N ILE A 209 3.90 -14.34 17.76
CA ILE A 209 4.52 -15.65 17.96
C ILE A 209 5.83 -15.68 17.21
N THR A 210 6.92 -15.89 17.94
CA THR A 210 8.25 -16.10 17.35
C THR A 210 8.60 -17.58 17.37
N THR A 211 9.19 -18.10 16.29
CA THR A 211 9.47 -19.53 16.15
C THR A 211 10.71 -19.81 15.30
N ARG A 212 11.37 -20.95 15.57
CA ARG A 212 12.40 -21.53 14.71
C ARG A 212 11.88 -22.60 13.78
N SER A 213 10.63 -23.07 14.00
CA SER A 213 9.98 -24.10 13.19
C SER A 213 8.73 -23.51 12.51
N PHE A 214 8.94 -22.62 11.54
CA PHE A 214 7.93 -21.77 10.97
C PHE A 214 6.69 -22.51 10.46
N TYR A 215 6.84 -23.41 9.49
CA TYR A 215 5.69 -24.11 8.89
C TYR A 215 4.96 -25.01 9.88
N SER A 216 5.70 -25.67 10.79
CA SER A 216 5.09 -26.47 11.87
C SER A 216 4.25 -25.60 12.80
N ARG A 217 4.76 -24.42 13.17
CA ARG A 217 4.01 -23.49 14.02
C ARG A 217 2.77 -22.94 13.33
N VAL A 218 2.88 -22.54 12.06
CA VAL A 218 1.72 -22.10 11.26
C VAL A 218 0.64 -23.19 11.21
N LYS A 219 1.03 -24.42 10.91
CA LYS A 219 0.12 -25.58 10.88
C LYS A 219 -0.59 -25.80 12.21
N GLN A 220 0.14 -25.77 13.32
CA GLN A 220 -0.41 -25.91 14.67
C GLN A 220 -1.42 -24.80 14.98
N GLU A 221 -1.10 -23.56 14.61
CA GLU A 221 -1.98 -22.42 14.85
C GLU A 221 -3.28 -22.53 14.04
N VAL A 222 -3.18 -22.85 12.75
CA VAL A 222 -4.37 -23.06 11.90
C VAL A 222 -5.24 -24.19 12.47
N LYS A 223 -4.63 -25.31 12.83
CA LYS A 223 -5.36 -26.44 13.46
C LYS A 223 -6.06 -26.01 14.74
N SER A 224 -5.36 -25.31 15.61
CA SER A 224 -5.91 -24.82 16.88
C SER A 224 -7.12 -23.91 16.65
N LEU A 225 -7.03 -22.95 15.75
CA LEU A 225 -8.12 -22.02 15.42
C LEU A 225 -9.35 -22.77 14.88
N LEU A 226 -9.14 -23.75 13.98
CA LEU A 226 -10.23 -24.57 13.44
C LEU A 226 -10.86 -25.46 14.52
N ASP A 227 -10.06 -26.07 15.40
CA ASP A 227 -10.54 -26.90 16.52
C ASP A 227 -11.35 -26.05 17.53
N TYR A 228 -11.02 -24.78 17.72
CA TYR A 228 -11.79 -23.82 18.52
C TYR A 228 -13.01 -23.23 17.80
N GLY A 229 -13.31 -23.69 16.59
CA GLY A 229 -14.52 -23.32 15.85
C GLY A 229 -14.43 -22.01 15.08
N SER A 230 -13.23 -21.55 14.71
CA SER A 230 -13.08 -20.41 13.81
C SER A 230 -13.81 -20.67 12.48
N PRO A 231 -14.77 -19.83 12.09
CA PRO A 231 -15.47 -20.02 10.82
C PRO A 231 -14.57 -19.75 9.61
N HIS A 232 -13.61 -18.82 9.77
CA HIS A 232 -12.68 -18.43 8.74
C HIS A 232 -11.30 -18.11 9.33
N VAL A 233 -10.26 -18.76 8.85
CA VAL A 233 -8.86 -18.38 9.10
C VAL A 233 -8.34 -17.67 7.87
N CYS A 234 -7.95 -16.39 8.02
CA CYS A 234 -7.44 -15.53 6.95
C CYS A 234 -5.92 -15.36 7.11
N ILE A 235 -5.14 -15.89 6.18
CA ILE A 235 -3.69 -15.96 6.24
C ILE A 235 -3.09 -15.00 5.22
N PHE A 236 -2.30 -14.03 5.65
CA PHE A 236 -1.55 -13.12 4.79
C PHE A 236 -0.08 -13.55 4.72
N TYR A 237 0.38 -13.90 3.51
CA TYR A 237 1.76 -14.34 3.30
C TYR A 237 2.28 -13.91 1.93
N LYS A 238 3.48 -13.31 1.89
CA LYS A 238 4.02 -12.69 0.67
C LYS A 238 4.48 -13.67 -0.41
N THR A 239 4.64 -14.93 -0.12
CA THR A 239 5.20 -15.91 -1.05
C THR A 239 4.17 -16.94 -1.51
N THR A 240 4.01 -17.06 -2.82
CA THR A 240 3.14 -18.08 -3.44
C THR A 240 3.63 -19.50 -3.14
N GLU A 241 4.95 -19.72 -3.15
CA GLU A 241 5.56 -21.00 -2.80
C GLU A 241 5.28 -21.39 -1.35
N GLY A 242 5.44 -20.44 -0.42
CA GLY A 242 5.12 -20.69 0.99
C GLY A 242 3.65 -20.95 1.24
N ILE A 243 2.75 -20.30 0.50
CA ILE A 243 1.32 -20.61 0.54
C ILE A 243 1.06 -22.05 0.08
N CYS A 244 1.71 -22.48 -1.01
CA CYS A 244 1.61 -23.85 -1.50
C CYS A 244 2.02 -24.86 -0.42
N ASN A 245 3.18 -24.66 0.19
CA ASN A 245 3.70 -25.54 1.24
C ASN A 245 2.75 -25.62 2.46
N ILE A 246 2.11 -24.50 2.83
CA ILE A 246 1.13 -24.49 3.93
C ILE A 246 -0.10 -25.33 3.56
N VAL A 247 -0.70 -25.07 2.38
CA VAL A 247 -1.90 -25.78 1.95
C VAL A 247 -1.63 -27.27 1.80
N GLU A 248 -0.55 -27.65 1.12
CA GLU A 248 -0.15 -29.06 0.95
C GLU A 248 0.04 -29.78 2.30
N SER A 249 0.68 -29.11 3.27
CA SER A 249 0.89 -29.67 4.61
C SER A 249 -0.44 -29.83 5.39
N LEU A 250 -1.38 -28.88 5.25
CA LEU A 250 -2.69 -28.97 5.91
C LEU A 250 -3.55 -30.08 5.30
N LEU A 251 -3.52 -30.26 3.99
CA LEU A 251 -4.20 -31.33 3.26
C LEU A 251 -3.62 -32.71 3.61
N HIS A 252 -2.29 -32.83 3.56
CA HIS A 252 -1.59 -34.09 3.87
C HIS A 252 -1.91 -34.61 5.27
N ASP A 253 -1.97 -33.71 6.26
CA ASP A 253 -2.26 -34.09 7.65
C ASP A 253 -3.77 -34.17 7.92
N GLY A 254 -4.64 -34.03 6.92
CA GLY A 254 -6.09 -34.10 7.05
C GLY A 254 -6.72 -33.03 7.94
N ILE A 255 -6.01 -31.90 8.14
CA ILE A 255 -6.51 -30.75 8.92
C ILE A 255 -7.60 -30.02 8.13
N ILE A 256 -7.46 -29.95 6.81
CA ILE A 256 -8.45 -29.41 5.89
C ILE A 256 -8.68 -30.37 4.73
N LYS A 257 -9.79 -30.19 4.01
CA LYS A 257 -10.10 -30.86 2.74
C LYS A 257 -9.93 -29.89 1.58
N GLU A 258 -10.00 -30.40 0.34
CA GLU A 258 -9.90 -29.59 -0.87
C GLU A 258 -10.91 -28.42 -0.91
N GLU A 259 -12.13 -28.67 -0.48
CA GLU A 259 -13.18 -27.64 -0.45
C GLU A 259 -13.00 -26.59 0.65
N ASP A 260 -12.13 -26.81 1.64
CA ASP A 260 -11.99 -25.97 2.83
C ASP A 260 -11.06 -24.77 2.61
N TYR A 261 -10.21 -24.76 1.56
CA TYR A 261 -9.27 -23.66 1.33
C TYR A 261 -9.56 -22.84 0.08
N LYS A 262 -9.06 -21.61 0.07
CA LYS A 262 -8.98 -20.73 -1.11
C LYS A 262 -7.72 -19.89 -1.08
N VAL A 263 -7.06 -19.75 -2.26
CA VAL A 263 -5.87 -18.90 -2.41
C VAL A 263 -6.19 -17.69 -3.29
N PHE A 264 -5.96 -16.51 -2.76
CA PHE A 264 -6.13 -15.22 -3.44
C PHE A 264 -4.75 -14.67 -3.83
N CYS A 265 -4.46 -14.64 -5.14
CA CYS A 265 -3.15 -14.28 -5.66
C CYS A 265 -3.25 -13.57 -7.02
N SER A 266 -2.13 -13.31 -7.69
CA SER A 266 -2.19 -12.80 -9.06
C SER A 266 -2.69 -13.89 -10.02
N LYS A 267 -3.22 -13.48 -11.19
CA LYS A 267 -3.65 -14.43 -12.22
C LYS A 267 -2.54 -15.42 -12.60
N GLU A 268 -1.33 -14.91 -12.83
CA GLU A 268 -0.17 -15.74 -13.14
C GLU A 268 0.16 -16.73 -12.02
N SER A 269 0.09 -16.28 -10.75
CA SER A 269 0.29 -17.16 -9.59
C SER A 269 -0.84 -18.19 -9.45
N ALA A 270 -2.09 -17.81 -9.74
CA ALA A 270 -3.22 -18.73 -9.71
C ALA A 270 -3.07 -19.84 -10.75
N ASP A 271 -2.66 -19.49 -11.98
CA ASP A 271 -2.41 -20.47 -13.03
C ASP A 271 -1.27 -21.43 -12.66
N LYS A 272 -0.18 -20.94 -12.05
CA LYS A 272 0.91 -21.76 -11.51
C LYS A 272 0.47 -22.70 -10.38
N LEU A 273 -0.36 -22.21 -9.45
CA LEU A 273 -0.84 -23.01 -8.34
C LEU A 273 -1.78 -24.13 -8.81
N LYS A 274 -2.66 -23.84 -9.77
CA LYS A 274 -3.51 -24.87 -10.40
C LYS A 274 -2.71 -25.96 -11.09
N SER A 275 -1.61 -25.60 -11.77
CA SER A 275 -0.71 -26.61 -12.35
C SER A 275 -0.01 -27.49 -11.32
N ARG A 276 -0.06 -27.13 -10.03
CA ARG A 276 0.41 -27.91 -8.86
C ARG A 276 -0.74 -28.50 -8.05
N PHE A 277 -1.90 -28.69 -8.68
CA PHE A 277 -3.10 -29.28 -8.08
C PHE A 277 -3.77 -28.43 -6.98
N LEU A 278 -3.43 -27.15 -6.84
CA LEU A 278 -4.15 -26.23 -5.98
C LEU A 278 -5.25 -25.50 -6.77
N GLU A 279 -6.33 -26.26 -7.07
CA GLU A 279 -7.41 -25.81 -7.97
C GLU A 279 -8.15 -24.57 -7.47
N HIS A 280 -8.22 -24.39 -6.15
CA HIS A 280 -8.96 -23.28 -5.54
C HIS A 280 -8.14 -22.01 -5.42
N SER A 281 -7.47 -21.61 -6.52
CA SER A 281 -6.66 -20.39 -6.63
C SER A 281 -7.32 -19.39 -7.58
N THR A 282 -7.40 -18.10 -7.19
CA THR A 282 -8.11 -17.05 -7.94
C THR A 282 -7.40 -15.69 -7.83
N ASP A 283 -7.63 -14.83 -8.82
CA ASP A 283 -7.15 -13.45 -8.81
C ASP A 283 -8.20 -12.41 -8.40
N LYS A 284 -9.38 -12.88 -7.98
CA LYS A 284 -10.48 -12.04 -7.51
C LYS A 284 -10.90 -12.45 -6.11
N LEU A 285 -11.30 -11.47 -5.29
CA LEU A 285 -11.95 -11.77 -4.02
C LEU A 285 -13.33 -12.37 -4.29
N GLU A 286 -13.56 -13.57 -3.77
CA GLU A 286 -14.82 -14.27 -3.87
C GLU A 286 -15.38 -14.52 -2.46
N LEU A 287 -16.64 -14.17 -2.26
CA LEU A 287 -17.37 -14.39 -1.01
C LEU A 287 -18.51 -15.41 -1.25
N PRO A 288 -18.91 -16.21 -0.26
CA PRO A 288 -18.33 -16.27 1.11
C PRO A 288 -16.91 -16.84 1.11
N LEU A 289 -16.14 -16.52 2.13
CA LEU A 289 -14.84 -17.13 2.39
C LEU A 289 -14.99 -18.61 2.74
N ARG A 290 -13.91 -19.36 2.56
CA ARG A 290 -13.80 -20.76 3.01
C ARG A 290 -13.25 -20.83 4.44
N LYS A 291 -13.05 -22.04 4.97
CA LYS A 291 -12.46 -22.22 6.30
C LYS A 291 -11.06 -21.63 6.38
N VAL A 292 -10.20 -21.86 5.36
CA VAL A 292 -8.85 -21.33 5.30
C VAL A 292 -8.66 -20.51 4.01
N ASN A 293 -8.31 -19.24 4.15
CA ASN A 293 -8.20 -18.30 3.06
C ASN A 293 -6.80 -17.67 3.07
N LEU A 294 -6.04 -17.84 1.99
CA LEU A 294 -4.65 -17.40 1.93
C LEU A 294 -4.52 -16.26 0.92
N PHE A 295 -3.92 -15.15 1.36
CA PHE A 295 -3.79 -13.93 0.58
C PHE A 295 -2.32 -13.61 0.32
N THR A 296 -1.96 -13.41 -0.96
CA THR A 296 -0.63 -12.91 -1.32
C THR A 296 -0.55 -11.38 -1.23
N LEU A 297 0.65 -10.82 -1.31
CA LEU A 297 0.96 -9.38 -1.22
C LEU A 297 0.02 -8.48 -2.04
N ARG A 298 -0.44 -8.94 -3.21
CA ARG A 298 -1.39 -8.18 -4.04
C ARG A 298 -2.66 -7.76 -3.28
N PHE A 299 -3.07 -8.53 -2.28
CA PHE A 299 -4.29 -8.32 -1.51
C PHE A 299 -4.07 -7.55 -0.21
N PHE A 300 -2.83 -7.24 0.17
CA PHE A 300 -2.55 -6.52 1.41
C PHE A 300 -3.13 -5.10 1.39
N PRO A 301 -2.86 -4.26 0.38
CA PRO A 301 -3.31 -2.87 0.39
C PRO A 301 -4.60 -2.59 -0.41
N SER A 302 -5.14 -3.56 -1.16
CA SER A 302 -6.05 -3.22 -2.27
C SER A 302 -7.45 -3.79 -2.21
N ILE A 303 -7.82 -4.54 -1.15
CA ILE A 303 -9.15 -5.12 -1.02
C ILE A 303 -9.82 -4.72 0.29
N ASP A 304 -11.15 -4.70 0.26
CA ASP A 304 -11.98 -4.63 1.45
C ASP A 304 -12.68 -5.97 1.65
N ILE A 305 -12.49 -6.57 2.82
CA ILE A 305 -13.06 -7.87 3.19
C ILE A 305 -14.23 -7.58 4.13
N ASN A 306 -15.46 -7.74 3.60
CA ASN A 306 -16.68 -7.54 4.36
C ASN A 306 -17.29 -8.92 4.69
N LEU A 307 -17.12 -9.36 5.92
CA LEU A 307 -17.59 -10.66 6.39
C LEU A 307 -18.91 -10.54 7.14
N LYS A 308 -19.66 -11.64 7.16
CA LYS A 308 -20.87 -11.80 7.97
C LYS A 308 -20.57 -12.42 9.35
N GLU A 309 -19.39 -13.03 9.51
CA GLU A 309 -18.91 -13.70 10.71
C GLU A 309 -17.49 -13.24 11.02
N LEU A 310 -17.12 -13.24 12.30
CA LEU A 310 -15.76 -12.92 12.73
C LEU A 310 -14.79 -13.99 12.23
N CYS A 311 -13.64 -13.57 11.75
CA CYS A 311 -12.55 -14.46 11.33
C CYS A 311 -11.35 -14.32 12.25
N ASP A 312 -10.43 -15.28 12.20
CA ASP A 312 -9.10 -15.17 12.79
C ASP A 312 -8.07 -14.82 11.72
N VAL A 313 -7.17 -13.88 12.02
CA VAL A 313 -6.22 -13.34 11.06
C VAL A 313 -4.81 -13.76 11.44
N LEU A 314 -4.10 -14.39 10.52
CA LEU A 314 -2.70 -14.73 10.63
C LEU A 314 -1.87 -13.93 9.63
N VAL A 315 -0.84 -13.24 10.11
CA VAL A 315 0.14 -12.54 9.27
C VAL A 315 1.48 -13.24 9.40
N LEU A 316 2.03 -13.72 8.29
CA LEU A 316 3.18 -14.61 8.28
C LEU A 316 4.44 -13.90 7.77
N SER A 317 5.51 -13.95 8.54
CA SER A 317 6.81 -13.35 8.25
C SER A 317 7.92 -14.38 8.41
N ASN A 318 8.48 -14.88 7.30
CA ASN A 318 9.51 -15.93 7.33
C ASN A 318 10.87 -15.39 6.85
N TYR A 319 11.79 -15.23 7.77
CA TYR A 319 13.15 -14.77 7.48
C TYR A 319 13.98 -15.77 6.66
N ASP A 320 13.79 -17.08 6.93
CA ASP A 320 14.62 -18.14 6.36
C ASP A 320 14.31 -18.41 4.88
N HIS A 321 13.18 -17.90 4.37
CA HIS A 321 12.78 -18.17 2.99
C HIS A 321 13.40 -17.18 2.01
N VAL A 322 12.95 -15.93 2.04
CA VAL A 322 13.51 -14.85 1.20
C VAL A 322 13.28 -13.51 1.90
N LYS A 323 14.33 -12.70 2.04
CA LYS A 323 14.28 -11.44 2.79
C LYS A 323 13.17 -10.47 2.37
N HIS A 324 12.84 -10.40 1.08
CA HIS A 324 11.76 -9.53 0.59
C HIS A 324 10.35 -10.00 0.95
N THR A 325 10.21 -11.19 1.54
CA THR A 325 8.92 -11.71 2.03
C THR A 325 8.66 -11.36 3.49
N LEU A 326 9.60 -10.70 4.17
CA LEU A 326 9.38 -10.21 5.52
C LEU A 326 8.23 -9.19 5.55
N ILE A 327 7.46 -9.25 6.61
CA ILE A 327 6.39 -8.30 6.88
C ILE A 327 6.93 -7.17 7.73
N ASN A 328 6.74 -5.95 7.26
CA ASN A 328 7.02 -4.76 8.06
C ASN A 328 5.89 -4.59 9.09
N PRO A 329 6.17 -4.67 10.41
CA PRO A 329 5.13 -4.57 11.43
C PRO A 329 4.49 -3.18 11.51
N PHE A 330 5.20 -2.13 11.09
CA PHE A 330 4.73 -0.74 11.16
C PHE A 330 3.94 -0.28 9.93
N THR A 331 3.93 -1.06 8.86
CA THR A 331 3.23 -0.74 7.62
C THR A 331 2.32 -1.90 7.19
N GLU A 332 2.89 -3.00 6.74
CA GLU A 332 2.15 -4.09 6.10
C GLU A 332 1.23 -4.86 7.06
N ALA A 333 1.64 -5.09 8.31
CA ALA A 333 0.76 -5.74 9.29
C ALA A 333 -0.49 -4.89 9.56
N ILE A 334 -0.32 -3.56 9.67
CA ILE A 334 -1.43 -2.61 9.81
C ILE A 334 -2.32 -2.60 8.55
N GLN A 335 -1.72 -2.70 7.38
CA GLN A 335 -2.47 -2.80 6.12
C GLN A 335 -3.30 -4.08 6.05
N CYS A 336 -2.76 -5.23 6.45
CA CYS A 336 -3.51 -6.51 6.50
C CYS A 336 -4.72 -6.41 7.44
N GLN A 337 -4.50 -5.89 8.64
CA GLN A 337 -5.56 -5.62 9.63
C GLN A 337 -6.65 -4.73 9.06
N GLY A 338 -6.26 -3.67 8.38
CA GLY A 338 -7.15 -2.69 7.78
C GLY A 338 -8.03 -3.21 6.63
N ARG A 339 -7.86 -4.44 6.19
CA ARG A 339 -8.69 -5.03 5.11
C ARG A 339 -10.09 -5.42 5.58
N PHE A 340 -10.26 -5.73 6.87
CA PHE A 340 -11.54 -6.08 7.47
C PHE A 340 -12.32 -4.80 7.81
N ARG A 341 -13.37 -4.48 7.03
CA ARG A 341 -14.10 -3.21 7.14
C ARG A 341 -15.36 -3.30 7.98
N HIS A 342 -16.00 -4.47 8.00
CA HIS A 342 -17.21 -4.64 8.77
C HIS A 342 -16.91 -4.62 10.26
N VAL A 343 -17.61 -3.76 11.00
CA VAL A 343 -17.56 -3.69 12.47
C VAL A 343 -18.77 -4.44 13.00
N PHE A 344 -18.55 -5.52 13.73
CA PHE A 344 -19.60 -6.31 14.33
C PHE A 344 -20.20 -5.62 15.57
N PRO A 345 -21.37 -6.07 16.06
CA PRO A 345 -22.03 -5.45 17.24
C PRO A 345 -21.17 -5.41 18.49
N ASN A 346 -20.20 -6.34 18.65
CA ASN A 346 -19.23 -6.35 19.75
C ASN A 346 -18.08 -5.33 19.57
N GLY A 347 -18.11 -4.53 18.52
CA GLY A 347 -17.08 -3.54 18.20
C GLY A 347 -15.84 -4.09 17.48
N LYS A 348 -15.75 -5.41 17.27
CA LYS A 348 -14.61 -6.06 16.60
C LYS A 348 -14.81 -6.13 15.10
N ARG A 349 -13.71 -6.24 14.36
CA ARG A 349 -13.68 -6.48 12.90
C ARG A 349 -13.27 -7.91 12.57
N TYR A 350 -12.53 -8.55 13.47
CA TYR A 350 -12.08 -9.95 13.45
C TYR A 350 -12.01 -10.45 14.89
N ASN A 351 -11.86 -11.75 15.07
CA ASN A 351 -11.79 -12.36 16.39
C ASN A 351 -10.40 -12.19 17.01
N SER A 352 -9.35 -12.56 16.26
CA SER A 352 -7.96 -12.44 16.69
C SER A 352 -7.06 -12.01 15.53
N LEU A 353 -5.91 -11.36 15.88
CA LEU A 353 -4.83 -11.06 14.97
C LEU A 353 -3.53 -11.63 15.54
N THR A 354 -2.94 -12.57 14.83
CA THR A 354 -1.67 -13.19 15.22
C THR A 354 -0.62 -13.02 14.14
N VAL A 355 0.54 -12.48 14.50
CA VAL A 355 1.73 -12.46 13.65
C VAL A 355 2.62 -13.63 14.02
N ILE A 356 2.95 -14.48 13.05
CA ILE A 356 3.91 -15.57 13.23
C ILE A 356 5.18 -15.21 12.48
N ALA A 357 6.28 -15.06 13.21
CA ALA A 357 7.58 -14.67 12.65
C ALA A 357 8.65 -15.75 12.93
N SER A 358 9.37 -16.14 11.89
CA SER A 358 10.60 -16.92 12.09
C SER A 358 11.72 -16.02 12.61
N ILE A 359 12.49 -16.55 13.55
CA ILE A 359 13.68 -15.88 14.08
C ILE A 359 14.90 -16.71 13.69
N PRO A 360 15.88 -16.15 12.95
CA PRO A 360 17.13 -16.84 12.68
C PRO A 360 17.93 -17.05 13.96
N ASN A 361 18.79 -18.07 13.99
CA ASN A 361 19.63 -18.36 15.12
C ASN A 361 20.61 -17.21 15.43
N GLU A 362 21.05 -16.52 14.40
CA GLU A 362 21.97 -15.38 14.47
C GLU A 362 21.34 -14.21 13.72
N LEU A 363 20.65 -13.36 14.46
CA LEU A 363 20.14 -12.10 13.92
C LEU A 363 21.16 -11.00 14.20
N GLU A 364 21.82 -10.51 13.15
CA GLU A 364 22.64 -9.32 13.24
C GLU A 364 21.75 -8.09 13.44
N VAL A 365 21.85 -7.48 14.62
CA VAL A 365 21.15 -6.23 14.92
C VAL A 365 22.12 -5.08 14.69
N LYS A 366 21.81 -4.23 13.70
CA LYS A 366 22.58 -3.00 13.42
C LYS A 366 21.96 -1.81 14.13
N SER A 367 22.81 -0.97 14.69
CA SER A 367 22.40 0.36 15.15
C SER A 367 22.00 1.25 13.96
N GLU A 368 21.22 2.30 14.23
CA GLU A 368 20.85 3.28 13.21
C GLU A 368 22.07 3.91 12.53
N GLU A 369 23.14 4.16 13.31
CA GLU A 369 24.38 4.71 12.79
C GLU A 369 25.08 3.76 11.81
N GLU A 370 25.14 2.46 12.11
CA GLU A 370 25.71 1.45 11.22
C GLU A 370 24.90 1.31 9.93
N ILE A 371 23.57 1.34 10.04
CA ILE A 371 22.66 1.34 8.86
C ILE A 371 22.97 2.54 7.98
N TYR A 372 23.10 3.75 8.55
CA TYR A 372 23.41 4.95 7.76
C TYR A 372 24.81 4.91 7.14
N LYS A 373 25.80 4.33 7.80
CA LYS A 373 27.15 4.11 7.21
C LYS A 373 27.06 3.19 5.99
N ASP A 374 26.32 2.10 6.09
CA ASP A 374 26.10 1.17 4.97
C ASP A 374 25.40 1.85 3.78
N ILE A 375 24.37 2.67 4.06
CA ILE A 375 23.65 3.42 3.03
C ILE A 375 24.58 4.45 2.37
N ASP A 376 25.35 5.20 3.13
CA ASP A 376 26.30 6.19 2.60
C ASP A 376 27.37 5.53 1.72
N ALA A 377 27.87 4.36 2.11
CA ALA A 377 28.81 3.57 1.31
C ALA A 377 28.19 3.12 -0.03
N ARG A 378 26.95 2.63 -0.01
CA ARG A 378 26.22 2.23 -1.22
C ARG A 378 25.94 3.43 -2.15
N ILE A 379 25.53 4.57 -1.60
CA ILE A 379 25.32 5.81 -2.38
C ILE A 379 26.63 6.24 -3.04
N LYS A 380 27.75 6.21 -2.32
CA LYS A 380 29.08 6.55 -2.88
C LYS A 380 29.46 5.64 -4.03
N SER A 381 29.30 4.33 -3.85
CA SER A 381 29.56 3.32 -4.89
C SER A 381 28.67 3.52 -6.12
N TYR A 382 27.36 3.76 -5.92
CA TYR A 382 26.42 4.02 -7.00
C TYR A 382 26.80 5.27 -7.81
N ARG A 383 27.16 6.36 -7.13
CA ARG A 383 27.60 7.61 -7.79
C ARG A 383 28.88 7.42 -8.59
N ALA A 384 29.83 6.61 -8.10
CA ALA A 384 31.05 6.28 -8.82
C ALA A 384 30.73 5.52 -10.13
N VAL A 385 29.87 4.50 -10.05
CA VAL A 385 29.44 3.74 -11.24
C VAL A 385 28.68 4.62 -12.26
N GLN A 386 27.81 5.54 -11.77
CA GLN A 386 27.14 6.48 -12.67
C GLN A 386 28.12 7.40 -13.39
N LYS A 387 29.12 7.92 -12.67
CA LYS A 387 30.15 8.81 -13.25
C LYS A 387 30.96 8.09 -14.33
N GLU A 388 31.29 6.82 -14.11
CA GLU A 388 32.01 6.02 -15.12
C GLU A 388 31.13 5.71 -16.35
N LYS A 389 29.84 5.42 -16.16
CA LYS A 389 28.91 5.23 -17.29
C LYS A 389 28.76 6.49 -18.14
N LEU A 390 28.62 7.67 -17.51
CA LEU A 390 28.54 8.93 -18.23
C LEU A 390 29.80 9.19 -19.06
N LYS A 391 30.99 8.93 -18.52
CA LYS A 391 32.26 9.03 -19.28
C LYS A 391 32.32 8.06 -20.46
N ALA A 392 31.81 6.83 -20.27
CA ALA A 392 31.78 5.83 -21.34
C ALA A 392 30.79 6.18 -22.46
N ASP A 393 29.67 6.85 -22.13
CA ASP A 393 28.71 7.33 -23.13
C ASP A 393 29.26 8.55 -23.90
N ASP A 394 29.94 9.48 -23.23
CA ASP A 394 30.62 10.62 -23.88
C ASP A 394 31.76 10.14 -24.81
N SER A 395 32.47 9.05 -24.47
CA SER A 395 33.53 8.49 -25.31
C SER A 395 33.04 7.78 -26.59
N LYS A 396 31.74 7.51 -26.73
CA LYS A 396 31.15 6.95 -27.96
C LYS A 396 30.85 8.01 -29.04
N TYR A 397 31.02 9.27 -28.74
CA TYR A 397 30.77 10.40 -29.66
C TYR A 397 32.06 11.09 -30.15
N TYR A 398 33.21 10.51 -29.89
CA TYR A 398 34.51 10.84 -30.46
C TYR A 398 35.10 9.56 -31.12
#